data_4a878fc11a773a7d19e9345bc08ebfa6
#
_entry.id   4a878fc11a773a7d19e9345bc08ebfa6
#
_cell.length_a   1.000
_cell.length_b   1.000
_cell.length_c   1.000
_cell.angle_alpha   90.00
_cell.angle_beta   90.00
_cell.angle_gamma   90.00
#
_symmetry.space_group_name_H-M   'P 1'
#
loop_
_entity.id
_entity.type
_entity.pdbx_description
1 polymer ?
#
loop_
_entity_poly.entity_id
_entity_poly.type
_entity_poly.pdbx_seq_one_letter_code
_entity_poly.pdbx_strand_id
1 'polypeptide(L)'
;VQAEGRMINDGVIQSMLMYLPNLPAYEENGDYARSAMIRMVTDWGINFPENPLVIANELDISEKTSRHNLNFNLVYEPLPDLKISARLGQQWYNYRYFYYRPMSIGRNSTPAYGPELASYNIARSSSTYDIDRLGEFTASYKKQLGRHHVDALIGYTLQRKTYDRLGVQATGFADDRIHEVTAHGPKDSDVSLYETRKAAWSMMSYLARLNYSFDDRYTVTGTFRTDGSSRFGVNNRWGYFPSVSAGWTISNEPFLKDALENIATVRIRASWGKSGNNDIGNYSSIAGISTGSYAFGTTAVSTSRLGGFADSELGWETTTQTNIGLDLGFFNSRLNVIANYYNSISTD
;
A
#
# COMPACT_ATOMS: atom_id res chain seq x y z
N VAL A 1 9.69 2.53 -15.77
CA VAL A 1 8.69 1.81 -16.58
C VAL A 1 7.47 2.71 -16.70
N GLN A 2 6.99 2.91 -17.90
CA GLN A 2 5.75 3.61 -18.19
C GLN A 2 4.74 2.58 -18.70
N ALA A 3 3.55 2.58 -18.15
CA ALA A 3 2.43 1.78 -18.62
C ALA A 3 1.25 2.70 -18.93
N GLU A 4 0.56 2.39 -19.99
CA GLU A 4 -0.69 3.03 -20.40
C GLU A 4 -1.71 1.93 -20.62
N GLY A 5 -2.89 2.07 -20.04
CA GLY A 5 -3.96 1.11 -20.12
C GLY A 5 -5.31 1.79 -20.21
N ARG A 6 -6.24 1.18 -20.94
CA ARG A 6 -7.64 1.52 -20.91
C ARG A 6 -8.34 0.55 -19.96
N MET A 7 -8.97 1.06 -18.90
CA MET A 7 -9.78 0.22 -18.03
C MET A 7 -11.16 0.02 -18.63
N ILE A 8 -11.50 -1.24 -18.91
CA ILE A 8 -12.84 -1.65 -19.36
C ILE A 8 -13.74 -1.95 -18.16
N ASN A 9 -13.23 -1.77 -16.93
CA ASN A 9 -13.82 -2.39 -15.74
C ASN A 9 -14.71 -1.49 -14.88
N ASP A 10 -14.91 -0.22 -15.23
CA ASP A 10 -15.70 0.66 -14.37
C ASP A 10 -17.20 0.37 -14.50
N GLY A 11 -17.62 -0.63 -13.75
CA GLY A 11 -19.01 -1.04 -13.69
C GLY A 11 -19.46 -2.04 -14.78
N VAL A 12 -18.63 -2.36 -15.78
CA VAL A 12 -19.01 -3.30 -16.87
C VAL A 12 -19.35 -4.68 -16.32
N ILE A 13 -18.47 -5.27 -15.49
CA ILE A 13 -18.68 -6.60 -14.90
C ILE A 13 -19.91 -6.57 -14.00
N GLN A 14 -20.04 -5.54 -13.17
CA GLN A 14 -21.21 -5.38 -12.31
C GLN A 14 -22.48 -5.25 -13.14
N SER A 15 -22.46 -4.43 -14.19
CA SER A 15 -23.59 -4.30 -15.11
C SER A 15 -23.94 -5.62 -15.79
N MET A 16 -22.94 -6.39 -16.26
CA MET A 16 -23.16 -7.71 -16.86
C MET A 16 -23.86 -8.67 -15.90
N LEU A 17 -23.44 -8.69 -14.64
CA LEU A 17 -24.02 -9.60 -13.63
C LEU A 17 -25.43 -9.20 -13.21
N MET A 18 -25.75 -7.91 -13.31
CA MET A 18 -27.06 -7.37 -12.92
C MET A 18 -28.01 -7.18 -14.09
N TYR A 19 -27.53 -7.25 -15.35
CA TYR A 19 -28.34 -7.06 -16.53
C TYR A 19 -29.27 -8.27 -16.73
N LEU A 20 -30.56 -8.00 -16.94
CA LEU A 20 -31.54 -9.10 -17.06
C LEU A 20 -31.37 -9.85 -18.39
N PRO A 21 -31.39 -11.20 -18.39
CA PRO A 21 -31.16 -12.01 -19.59
C PRO A 21 -32.22 -11.81 -20.69
N ASN A 22 -33.38 -11.28 -20.37
CA ASN A 22 -34.48 -11.00 -21.30
C ASN A 22 -34.43 -9.59 -21.92
N LEU A 23 -33.46 -8.75 -21.50
CA LEU A 23 -33.29 -7.45 -22.10
C LEU A 23 -32.39 -7.58 -23.35
N PRO A 24 -32.75 -6.99 -24.50
CA PRO A 24 -31.93 -7.02 -25.69
C PRO A 24 -30.68 -6.15 -25.50
N ALA A 25 -29.58 -6.55 -26.11
CA ALA A 25 -28.35 -5.76 -26.17
C ALA A 25 -28.43 -4.61 -27.17
N TYR A 26 -29.22 -4.80 -28.23
CA TYR A 26 -29.43 -3.84 -29.32
C TYR A 26 -30.91 -3.65 -29.58
N GLU A 27 -31.27 -2.47 -30.04
CA GLU A 27 -32.59 -2.17 -30.58
C GLU A 27 -32.70 -2.63 -32.04
N GLU A 28 -33.92 -2.63 -32.62
CA GLU A 28 -34.17 -3.08 -33.99
C GLU A 28 -33.41 -2.26 -35.04
N ASN A 29 -33.10 -1.01 -34.72
CA ASN A 29 -32.33 -0.11 -35.58
C ASN A 29 -30.80 -0.31 -35.51
N GLY A 30 -30.33 -1.26 -34.66
CA GLY A 30 -28.93 -1.56 -34.45
C GLY A 30 -28.21 -0.72 -33.40
N ASP A 31 -28.89 0.24 -32.79
CA ASP A 31 -28.35 1.02 -31.67
C ASP A 31 -28.28 0.16 -30.38
N TYR A 32 -27.46 0.55 -29.44
CA TYR A 32 -27.49 -0.11 -28.13
C TYR A 32 -28.84 0.08 -27.45
N ALA A 33 -29.42 -1.01 -26.98
CA ALA A 33 -30.65 -0.96 -26.21
C ALA A 33 -30.45 -0.16 -24.94
N ARG A 34 -31.02 1.03 -24.92
CA ARG A 34 -31.03 1.96 -23.76
C ARG A 34 -32.43 1.90 -23.19
N SER A 35 -32.69 0.87 -22.41
CA SER A 35 -34.03 0.42 -22.16
C SER A 35 -34.96 1.47 -21.56
N ALA A 36 -36.04 1.76 -22.26
CA ALA A 36 -37.27 2.31 -21.70
C ALA A 36 -37.83 1.41 -20.56
N MET A 37 -37.46 0.14 -20.49
CA MET A 37 -37.76 -0.77 -19.40
C MET A 37 -37.11 -0.38 -18.07
N ILE A 38 -35.99 0.32 -18.08
CA ILE A 38 -35.40 0.87 -16.84
C ILE A 38 -36.39 1.82 -16.16
N ARG A 39 -37.25 2.51 -16.90
CA ARG A 39 -38.35 3.32 -16.34
C ARG A 39 -39.39 2.51 -15.58
N MET A 40 -39.76 1.34 -16.08
CA MET A 40 -40.77 0.49 -15.39
C MET A 40 -40.30 -0.02 -14.05
N VAL A 41 -38.97 -0.13 -13.88
CA VAL A 41 -38.39 -0.71 -12.68
C VAL A 41 -37.95 0.35 -11.67
N THR A 42 -37.72 1.59 -12.12
CA THR A 42 -37.55 2.73 -11.21
C THR A 42 -38.82 3.04 -10.40
N ASP A 43 -40.01 2.76 -10.95
CA ASP A 43 -41.26 2.86 -10.21
C ASP A 43 -41.35 1.81 -9.07
N TRP A 44 -40.53 0.77 -9.10
CA TRP A 44 -40.44 -0.29 -8.08
C TRP A 44 -39.22 -0.10 -7.16
N GLY A 45 -38.46 1.00 -7.28
CA GLY A 45 -37.29 1.29 -6.44
C GLY A 45 -36.07 0.42 -6.72
N ILE A 46 -36.00 -0.26 -7.86
CA ILE A 46 -34.87 -1.10 -8.26
C ILE A 46 -34.02 -0.32 -9.27
N ASN A 47 -32.75 -0.05 -8.93
CA ASN A 47 -31.77 0.54 -9.83
C ASN A 47 -31.24 -0.53 -10.78
N PHE A 48 -31.52 -0.39 -12.08
CA PHE A 48 -30.91 -1.23 -13.10
C PHE A 48 -29.58 -0.66 -13.58
N PRO A 49 -28.59 -1.53 -13.80
CA PRO A 49 -27.34 -1.10 -14.42
C PRO A 49 -27.60 -0.70 -15.88
N GLU A 50 -26.79 0.20 -16.38
CA GLU A 50 -26.71 0.54 -17.81
C GLU A 50 -26.37 -0.73 -18.61
N ASN A 51 -26.71 -0.74 -19.92
CA ASN A 51 -26.30 -1.80 -20.81
C ASN A 51 -24.76 -1.96 -20.77
N PRO A 52 -24.24 -3.15 -20.44
CA PRO A 52 -22.80 -3.35 -20.31
C PRO A 52 -22.03 -3.05 -21.58
N LEU A 53 -22.64 -3.21 -22.76
CA LEU A 53 -22.01 -2.85 -24.03
C LEU A 53 -21.87 -1.33 -24.19
N VAL A 54 -22.81 -0.55 -23.69
CA VAL A 54 -22.72 0.92 -23.70
C VAL A 54 -21.55 1.36 -22.81
N ILE A 55 -21.46 0.83 -21.61
CA ILE A 55 -20.35 1.14 -20.70
C ILE A 55 -19.01 0.75 -21.33
N ALA A 56 -18.93 -0.45 -21.93
CA ALA A 56 -17.70 -0.95 -22.52
C ALA A 56 -17.21 -0.13 -23.74
N ASN A 57 -18.12 0.46 -24.51
CA ASN A 57 -17.78 1.11 -25.78
C ASN A 57 -17.80 2.63 -25.71
N GLU A 58 -18.63 3.23 -24.87
CA GLU A 58 -18.79 4.67 -24.83
C GLU A 58 -18.12 5.37 -23.63
N LEU A 59 -17.82 4.61 -22.56
CA LEU A 59 -17.06 5.14 -21.44
C LEU A 59 -15.57 5.20 -21.81
N ASP A 60 -14.98 6.38 -21.71
CA ASP A 60 -13.55 6.56 -21.97
C ASP A 60 -12.77 6.70 -20.65
N ILE A 61 -11.97 5.68 -20.35
CA ILE A 61 -11.12 5.65 -19.16
C ILE A 61 -9.70 5.33 -19.60
N SER A 62 -8.77 6.17 -19.21
CA SER A 62 -7.36 5.92 -19.43
C SER A 62 -6.54 6.13 -18.17
N GLU A 63 -5.57 5.26 -17.99
CA GLU A 63 -4.61 5.30 -16.89
C GLU A 63 -3.19 5.25 -17.44
N LYS A 64 -2.37 6.17 -16.99
CA LYS A 64 -0.95 6.24 -17.34
C LYS A 64 -0.14 6.20 -16.05
N THR A 65 0.69 5.19 -15.91
CA THR A 65 1.59 5.03 -14.78
C THR A 65 3.03 5.13 -15.24
N SER A 66 3.79 6.00 -14.59
CA SER A 66 5.23 6.12 -14.78
C SER A 66 5.93 5.93 -13.44
N ARG A 67 6.86 4.98 -13.37
CA ARG A 67 7.65 4.70 -12.17
C ARG A 67 9.13 4.73 -12.49
N HIS A 68 9.86 5.57 -11.78
CA HIS A 68 11.30 5.70 -11.89
C HIS A 68 11.94 5.38 -10.55
N ASN A 69 12.92 4.49 -10.54
CA ASN A 69 13.68 4.12 -9.37
C ASN A 69 15.15 4.45 -9.61
N LEU A 70 15.71 5.27 -8.76
CA LEU A 70 17.13 5.57 -8.73
C LEU A 70 17.71 5.02 -7.43
N ASN A 71 18.76 4.23 -7.54
CA ASN A 71 19.48 3.70 -6.39
C ASN A 71 20.97 3.93 -6.60
N PHE A 72 21.58 4.52 -5.59
CA PHE A 72 23.02 4.72 -5.51
C PHE A 72 23.54 3.93 -4.31
N ASN A 73 24.53 3.07 -4.53
CA ASN A 73 25.18 2.29 -3.49
C ASN A 73 26.68 2.60 -3.49
N LEU A 74 27.18 3.01 -2.34
CA LEU A 74 28.58 3.21 -2.06
C LEU A 74 29.02 2.18 -1.02
N VAL A 75 30.11 1.49 -1.30
CA VAL A 75 30.73 0.56 -0.38
C VAL A 75 32.19 0.97 -0.23
N TYR A 76 32.63 1.11 1.02
CA TYR A 76 33.99 1.44 1.38
C TYR A 76 34.51 0.43 2.42
N GLU A 77 35.63 -0.18 2.13
CA GLU A 77 36.29 -1.19 2.99
C GLU A 77 37.65 -0.64 3.44
N PRO A 78 37.67 0.18 4.51
CA PRO A 78 38.93 0.75 5.01
C PRO A 78 39.88 -0.27 5.62
N LEU A 79 39.33 -1.39 6.10
CA LEU A 79 40.04 -2.52 6.67
C LEU A 79 39.46 -3.82 6.13
N PRO A 80 40.24 -4.93 6.06
CA PRO A 80 39.75 -6.22 5.54
C PRO A 80 38.48 -6.74 6.22
N ASP A 81 38.30 -6.39 7.50
CA ASP A 81 37.17 -6.89 8.32
C ASP A 81 36.05 -5.83 8.49
N LEU A 82 36.24 -4.59 8.00
CA LEU A 82 35.31 -3.48 8.20
C LEU A 82 34.75 -2.98 6.86
N LYS A 83 33.43 -3.04 6.72
CA LYS A 83 32.70 -2.57 5.56
C LYS A 83 31.71 -1.45 5.97
N ILE A 84 31.84 -0.30 5.33
CA ILE A 84 30.94 0.84 5.47
C ILE A 84 30.13 0.95 4.18
N SER A 85 28.82 1.03 4.28
CA SER A 85 27.94 1.13 3.13
C SER A 85 26.96 2.27 3.28
N ALA A 86 26.74 2.99 2.19
CA ALA A 86 25.70 3.99 2.06
C ALA A 86 24.81 3.64 0.86
N ARG A 87 23.52 3.55 1.07
CA ARG A 87 22.51 3.39 0.02
C ARG A 87 21.59 4.58 0.02
N LEU A 88 21.47 5.23 -1.14
CA LEU A 88 20.54 6.31 -1.37
C LEU A 88 19.55 5.86 -2.45
N GLY A 89 18.27 5.85 -2.12
CA GLY A 89 17.19 5.46 -3.01
C GLY A 89 16.20 6.60 -3.20
N GLN A 90 15.72 6.78 -4.41
CA GLN A 90 14.59 7.64 -4.69
C GLN A 90 13.68 6.99 -5.72
N GLN A 91 12.40 6.91 -5.38
CA GLN A 91 11.35 6.46 -6.29
C GLN A 91 10.44 7.63 -6.59
N TRP A 92 10.14 7.81 -7.86
CA TRP A 92 9.07 8.68 -8.35
C TRP A 92 7.98 7.79 -8.91
N TYR A 93 6.76 8.06 -8.51
CA TYR A 93 5.57 7.44 -9.06
C TYR A 93 4.64 8.55 -9.53
N ASN A 94 4.31 8.53 -10.80
CA ASN A 94 3.36 9.44 -11.41
C ASN A 94 2.22 8.61 -11.99
N TYR A 95 1.01 8.90 -11.56
CA TYR A 95 -0.20 8.25 -12.04
C TYR A 95 -1.15 9.32 -12.55
N ARG A 96 -1.57 9.17 -13.78
CA ARG A 96 -2.58 10.02 -14.42
C ARG A 96 -3.80 9.18 -14.69
N TYR A 97 -4.94 9.69 -14.28
CA TYR A 97 -6.25 9.11 -14.50
C TYR A 97 -7.07 10.08 -15.32
N PHE A 98 -7.73 9.59 -16.35
CA PHE A 98 -8.71 10.30 -17.14
C PHE A 98 -9.97 9.46 -17.24
N TYR A 99 -11.12 10.11 -17.12
CA TYR A 99 -12.44 9.51 -17.20
C TYR A 99 -13.36 10.46 -17.95
N TYR A 100 -14.04 9.96 -18.97
CA TYR A 100 -15.10 10.67 -19.64
C TYR A 100 -16.33 9.77 -19.72
N ARG A 101 -17.47 10.31 -19.28
CA ARG A 101 -18.79 9.68 -19.39
C ARG A 101 -19.64 10.54 -20.31
N PRO A 102 -20.06 10.04 -21.49
CA PRO A 102 -20.92 10.76 -22.39
C PRO A 102 -22.34 10.92 -21.84
N MET A 103 -23.10 11.83 -22.42
CA MET A 103 -24.49 12.11 -22.06
C MET A 103 -25.40 10.89 -22.25
N SER A 104 -25.01 9.97 -23.14
CA SER A 104 -25.70 8.73 -23.43
C SER A 104 -25.75 7.76 -22.25
N ILE A 105 -24.70 7.74 -21.40
CA ILE A 105 -24.63 6.89 -20.20
C ILE A 105 -25.29 7.64 -19.04
N GLY A 106 -26.26 6.99 -18.39
CA GLY A 106 -26.95 7.56 -17.22
C GLY A 106 -28.18 8.40 -17.53
N ARG A 107 -28.57 8.55 -18.80
CA ARG A 107 -29.85 9.20 -19.17
C ARG A 107 -31.07 8.55 -18.51
N ASN A 108 -30.94 7.29 -18.13
CA ASN A 108 -31.99 6.48 -17.52
C ASN A 108 -31.72 6.16 -16.04
N SER A 109 -30.59 6.58 -15.49
CA SER A 109 -30.29 6.33 -14.09
C SER A 109 -30.98 7.36 -13.20
N THR A 110 -32.11 6.98 -12.73
CA THR A 110 -32.89 7.36 -11.56
C THR A 110 -33.25 8.84 -11.29
N PRO A 111 -34.55 9.04 -11.00
CA PRO A 111 -35.06 10.24 -10.32
C PRO A 111 -34.49 10.45 -8.91
N ALA A 112 -33.80 9.48 -8.32
CA ALA A 112 -33.29 9.56 -6.95
C ALA A 112 -32.21 10.63 -6.74
N TYR A 113 -31.53 11.04 -7.82
CA TYR A 113 -30.52 12.11 -7.77
C TYR A 113 -30.97 13.42 -8.44
N GLY A 114 -32.25 13.55 -8.77
CA GLY A 114 -32.84 14.68 -9.47
C GLY A 114 -32.66 14.61 -11.00
N PRO A 115 -33.61 15.17 -11.76
CA PRO A 115 -33.59 15.14 -13.22
C PRO A 115 -32.40 15.91 -13.83
N GLU A 116 -31.74 16.75 -13.05
CA GLU A 116 -30.65 17.61 -13.51
C GLU A 116 -29.29 16.88 -13.58
N LEU A 117 -29.02 15.92 -12.69
CA LEU A 117 -27.73 15.20 -12.67
C LEU A 117 -27.63 14.06 -13.70
N ALA A 118 -28.76 13.59 -14.21
CA ALA A 118 -28.82 12.54 -15.22
C ALA A 118 -28.54 13.04 -16.65
N SER A 119 -28.37 14.34 -16.83
CA SER A 119 -28.37 15.00 -18.14
C SER A 119 -27.01 15.51 -18.60
N TYR A 120 -25.95 15.34 -17.79
CA TYR A 120 -24.66 15.92 -18.13
C TYR A 120 -23.60 14.86 -18.39
N ASN A 121 -22.84 15.05 -19.46
CA ASN A 121 -21.58 14.40 -19.66
C ASN A 121 -20.57 14.90 -18.61
N ILE A 122 -19.63 14.06 -18.21
CA ILE A 122 -18.67 14.31 -17.14
C ILE A 122 -17.28 13.93 -17.62
N ALA A 123 -16.34 14.86 -17.53
CA ALA A 123 -14.92 14.57 -17.63
C ALA A 123 -14.25 14.74 -16.27
N ARG A 124 -13.37 13.80 -15.92
CA ARG A 124 -12.50 13.87 -14.74
C ARG A 124 -11.07 13.66 -15.17
N SER A 125 -10.19 14.47 -14.65
CA SER A 125 -8.75 14.28 -14.84
C SER A 125 -8.05 14.42 -13.50
N SER A 126 -7.20 13.47 -13.16
CA SER A 126 -6.40 13.56 -11.94
C SER A 126 -4.97 13.16 -12.18
N SER A 127 -4.07 13.80 -11.45
CA SER A 127 -2.65 13.48 -11.40
C SER A 127 -2.24 13.22 -9.96
N THR A 128 -1.58 12.09 -9.75
CA THR A 128 -0.98 11.71 -8.47
C THR A 128 0.53 11.66 -8.63
N TYR A 129 1.23 12.28 -7.72
CA TYR A 129 2.68 12.31 -7.69
C TYR A 129 3.21 11.90 -6.32
N ASP A 130 3.86 10.75 -6.27
CA ASP A 130 4.49 10.20 -5.07
C ASP A 130 6.00 10.24 -5.20
N ILE A 131 6.67 10.67 -4.13
CA ILE A 131 8.11 10.54 -4.02
C ILE A 131 8.42 9.81 -2.72
N ASP A 132 9.15 8.70 -2.84
CA ASP A 132 9.74 7.99 -1.71
C ASP A 132 11.27 8.13 -1.76
N ARG A 133 11.86 8.59 -0.67
CA ARG A 133 13.30 8.77 -0.49
C ARG A 133 13.77 7.94 0.67
N LEU A 134 14.85 7.19 0.44
CA LEU A 134 15.47 6.32 1.41
C LEU A 134 16.97 6.62 1.48
N GLY A 135 17.48 6.78 2.69
CA GLY A 135 18.90 6.81 2.99
C GLY A 135 19.22 5.74 4.02
N GLU A 136 20.13 4.83 3.71
CA GLU A 136 20.59 3.78 4.63
C GLU A 136 22.10 3.86 4.75
N PHE A 137 22.60 3.87 5.97
CA PHE A 137 24.01 3.88 6.30
C PHE A 137 24.28 2.72 7.24
N THR A 138 25.25 1.88 6.89
CA THR A 138 25.60 0.72 7.71
C THR A 138 27.11 0.61 7.85
N ALA A 139 27.54 0.16 9.02
CA ALA A 139 28.90 -0.30 9.24
C ALA A 139 28.83 -1.75 9.76
N SER A 140 29.55 -2.64 9.11
CA SER A 140 29.66 -4.03 9.50
C SER A 140 31.10 -4.44 9.71
N TYR A 141 31.36 -5.15 10.78
CA TYR A 141 32.65 -5.69 11.15
C TYR A 141 32.54 -7.21 11.30
N LYS A 142 33.39 -7.94 10.55
CA LYS A 142 33.41 -9.42 10.55
C LYS A 142 34.79 -9.89 10.91
N LYS A 143 34.90 -10.72 11.95
CA LYS A 143 36.18 -11.26 12.40
C LYS A 143 36.08 -12.73 12.72
N GLN A 144 37.05 -13.47 12.22
CA GLN A 144 37.31 -14.84 12.60
C GLN A 144 38.53 -14.89 13.51
N LEU A 145 38.38 -15.43 14.71
CA LEU A 145 39.41 -15.61 15.72
C LEU A 145 39.49 -17.10 16.09
N GLY A 146 40.23 -17.88 15.31
CA GLY A 146 40.29 -19.32 15.46
C GLY A 146 38.89 -19.94 15.25
N ARG A 147 38.34 -20.50 16.34
CA ARG A 147 36.99 -21.15 16.33
C ARG A 147 35.83 -20.15 16.56
N HIS A 148 36.11 -18.86 16.78
CA HIS A 148 35.15 -17.85 17.06
C HIS A 148 34.89 -17.02 15.80
N HIS A 149 33.63 -16.86 15.43
CA HIS A 149 33.19 -15.92 14.38
C HIS A 149 32.34 -14.83 15.01
N VAL A 150 32.67 -13.59 14.75
CA VAL A 150 31.92 -12.41 15.18
C VAL A 150 31.53 -11.60 13.96
N ASP A 151 30.25 -11.24 13.84
CA ASP A 151 29.74 -10.32 12.84
C ASP A 151 28.87 -9.29 13.56
N ALA A 152 29.35 -8.05 13.61
CA ALA A 152 28.65 -6.93 14.20
C ALA A 152 28.21 -5.95 13.11
N LEU A 153 27.02 -5.41 13.23
CA LEU A 153 26.45 -4.43 12.32
C LEU A 153 25.74 -3.33 13.12
N ILE A 154 26.01 -2.08 12.74
CA ILE A 154 25.23 -0.93 13.14
C ILE A 154 24.66 -0.26 11.89
N GLY A 155 23.47 0.27 12.00
CA GLY A 155 22.78 0.91 10.89
C GLY A 155 21.94 2.10 11.30
N TYR A 156 21.79 3.02 10.35
CA TYR A 156 20.93 4.18 10.43
C TYR A 156 20.14 4.32 9.15
N THR A 157 18.82 4.52 9.26
CA THR A 157 17.93 4.66 8.10
C THR A 157 17.07 5.89 8.24
N LEU A 158 16.92 6.61 7.15
CA LEU A 158 15.99 7.73 6.98
C LEU A 158 15.09 7.44 5.81
N GLN A 159 13.78 7.55 6.00
CA GLN A 159 12.79 7.45 4.93
C GLN A 159 11.81 8.61 4.99
N ARG A 160 11.48 9.15 3.83
CA ARG A 160 10.42 10.15 3.68
C ARG A 160 9.62 9.89 2.42
N LYS A 161 8.31 9.78 2.60
CA LYS A 161 7.36 9.68 1.50
C LYS A 161 6.47 10.91 1.46
N THR A 162 6.28 11.46 0.26
CA THR A 162 5.35 12.56 0.00
C THR A 162 4.37 12.12 -1.07
N TYR A 163 3.13 12.52 -0.89
CA TYR A 163 1.99 12.25 -1.78
C TYR A 163 1.33 13.57 -2.13
N ASP A 164 1.13 13.82 -3.41
CA ASP A 164 0.38 14.97 -3.91
C ASP A 164 -0.60 14.50 -4.99
N ARG A 165 -1.87 14.80 -4.83
CA ARG A 165 -2.92 14.49 -5.80
C ARG A 165 -3.76 15.72 -6.06
N LEU A 166 -3.96 15.98 -7.35
CA LEU A 166 -4.85 17.00 -7.85
C LEU A 166 -5.79 16.38 -8.88
N GLY A 167 -7.08 16.57 -8.70
CA GLY A 167 -8.10 16.14 -9.64
C GLY A 167 -9.12 17.24 -9.89
N VAL A 168 -9.51 17.36 -11.14
CA VAL A 168 -10.52 18.28 -11.62
C VAL A 168 -11.65 17.51 -12.30
N GLN A 169 -12.86 18.06 -12.21
CA GLN A 169 -14.06 17.56 -12.87
C GLN A 169 -14.72 18.69 -13.62
N ALA A 170 -15.19 18.40 -14.81
CA ALA A 170 -16.05 19.28 -15.59
C ALA A 170 -17.30 18.55 -16.07
N THR A 171 -18.39 19.28 -16.22
CA THR A 171 -19.68 18.77 -16.72
C THR A 171 -20.25 19.71 -17.77
N GLY A 172 -21.24 19.28 -18.54
CA GLY A 172 -21.96 20.16 -19.46
C GLY A 172 -21.24 20.46 -20.76
N PHE A 173 -20.56 19.45 -21.33
CA PHE A 173 -19.92 19.59 -22.65
C PHE A 173 -20.99 19.70 -23.76
N ALA A 174 -20.74 20.54 -24.72
CA ALA A 174 -21.67 20.78 -25.84
C ALA A 174 -21.76 19.55 -26.77
N ASP A 175 -20.73 18.74 -26.87
CA ASP A 175 -20.64 17.57 -27.74
C ASP A 175 -19.84 16.47 -27.07
N ASP A 176 -20.36 15.24 -27.11
CA ASP A 176 -19.72 14.06 -26.51
C ASP A 176 -18.43 13.61 -27.25
N ARG A 177 -18.10 14.22 -28.38
CA ARG A 177 -16.82 14.00 -29.08
C ARG A 177 -15.66 14.81 -28.47
N ILE A 178 -15.96 15.77 -27.60
CA ILE A 178 -14.98 16.63 -26.95
C ILE A 178 -14.80 16.17 -25.51
N HIS A 179 -13.67 15.52 -25.24
CA HIS A 179 -13.37 14.89 -23.95
C HIS A 179 -12.46 15.75 -23.05
N GLU A 180 -11.97 16.90 -23.56
CA GLU A 180 -11.03 17.75 -22.81
C GLU A 180 -11.73 18.52 -21.68
N VAL A 181 -11.23 18.40 -20.44
CA VAL A 181 -11.82 19.06 -19.25
C VAL A 181 -11.95 20.58 -19.44
N THR A 182 -11.07 21.19 -20.23
CA THR A 182 -11.07 22.63 -20.49
C THR A 182 -12.08 23.08 -21.55
N ALA A 183 -12.69 22.15 -22.28
CA ALA A 183 -13.62 22.43 -23.36
C ALA A 183 -15.11 22.38 -22.90
N HIS A 184 -15.36 22.60 -21.62
CA HIS A 184 -16.72 22.68 -21.07
C HIS A 184 -17.51 23.85 -21.68
N GLY A 185 -18.83 23.69 -21.81
CA GLY A 185 -19.71 24.72 -22.38
C GLY A 185 -19.92 25.92 -21.47
N PRO A 186 -20.33 27.10 -22.02
CA PRO A 186 -20.30 28.34 -21.28
C PRO A 186 -21.49 28.59 -20.35
N LYS A 187 -22.49 27.73 -20.25
CA LYS A 187 -23.76 28.13 -19.67
C LYS A 187 -24.19 27.48 -18.35
N ASP A 188 -23.74 26.29 -18.04
CA ASP A 188 -24.08 25.62 -16.77
C ASP A 188 -22.98 24.61 -16.40
N SER A 189 -21.78 24.85 -16.85
CA SER A 189 -20.65 23.98 -16.72
C SER A 189 -19.80 24.41 -15.54
N ASP A 190 -19.76 23.59 -14.52
CA ASP A 190 -18.87 23.78 -13.39
C ASP A 190 -17.58 22.97 -13.58
N VAL A 191 -16.46 23.69 -13.64
CA VAL A 191 -15.16 23.08 -13.36
C VAL A 191 -14.97 23.14 -11.85
N SER A 192 -14.97 21.98 -11.23
CA SER A 192 -14.76 21.86 -9.80
C SER A 192 -13.52 21.07 -9.48
N LEU A 193 -12.95 21.33 -8.31
CA LEU A 193 -11.93 20.46 -7.75
C LEU A 193 -12.61 19.14 -7.34
N TYR A 194 -12.26 18.07 -8.04
CA TYR A 194 -12.79 16.75 -7.75
C TYR A 194 -12.08 16.12 -6.53
N GLU A 195 -10.77 16.26 -6.47
CA GLU A 195 -9.97 15.72 -5.38
C GLU A 195 -8.65 16.49 -5.23
N THR A 196 -8.36 16.92 -4.02
CA THR A 196 -7.04 17.43 -3.66
C THR A 196 -6.56 16.73 -2.40
N ARG A 197 -5.35 16.21 -2.42
CA ARG A 197 -4.76 15.57 -1.25
C ARG A 197 -3.26 15.77 -1.23
N LYS A 198 -2.77 16.28 -0.11
CA LYS A 198 -1.34 16.31 0.20
C LYS A 198 -1.10 15.54 1.48
N ALA A 199 -0.11 14.66 1.45
CA ALA A 199 0.28 13.93 2.62
C ALA A 199 1.79 13.68 2.62
N ALA A 200 2.38 13.58 3.79
CA ALA A 200 3.76 13.20 3.96
C ALA A 200 3.94 12.41 5.26
N TRP A 201 4.88 11.49 5.25
CA TRP A 201 5.36 10.84 6.46
C TRP A 201 6.86 10.62 6.37
N SER A 202 7.48 10.46 7.52
CA SER A 202 8.89 10.17 7.64
C SER A 202 9.14 9.17 8.75
N MET A 203 10.19 8.38 8.58
CA MET A 203 10.67 7.40 9.55
C MET A 203 12.19 7.51 9.68
N MET A 204 12.66 7.34 10.89
CA MET A 204 14.08 7.29 11.24
C MET A 204 14.33 6.07 12.10
N SER A 205 15.37 5.31 11.79
CA SER A 205 15.65 4.05 12.45
C SER A 205 17.11 3.91 12.81
N TYR A 206 17.36 3.28 13.96
CA TYR A 206 18.68 2.80 14.36
C TYR A 206 18.65 1.30 14.55
N LEU A 207 19.68 0.63 14.10
CA LEU A 207 19.82 -0.82 14.13
C LEU A 207 21.19 -1.19 14.69
N ALA A 208 21.23 -2.16 15.60
CA ALA A 208 22.45 -2.85 16.01
C ALA A 208 22.19 -4.36 15.98
N ARG A 209 23.14 -5.11 15.44
CA ARG A 209 23.10 -6.57 15.40
C ARG A 209 24.48 -7.14 15.74
N LEU A 210 24.48 -8.19 16.53
CA LEU A 210 25.66 -8.98 16.83
C LEU A 210 25.33 -10.45 16.58
N ASN A 211 26.10 -11.07 15.67
CA ASN A 211 26.10 -12.51 15.46
C ASN A 211 27.42 -13.08 16.02
N TYR A 212 27.30 -14.11 16.81
CA TYR A 212 28.43 -14.85 17.33
C TYR A 212 28.24 -16.32 17.01
N SER A 213 29.29 -16.95 16.52
CA SER A 213 29.35 -18.41 16.29
C SER A 213 30.62 -18.98 16.87
N PHE A 214 30.48 -20.10 17.51
CA PHE A 214 31.60 -20.86 18.06
C PHE A 214 31.64 -22.27 17.47
N ASP A 215 32.76 -22.57 16.80
CA ASP A 215 33.08 -23.90 16.27
C ASP A 215 32.02 -24.50 15.35
N ASP A 216 31.23 -23.63 14.65
CA ASP A 216 30.07 -24.00 13.83
C ASP A 216 29.03 -24.88 14.55
N ARG A 217 29.08 -24.89 15.90
CA ARG A 217 28.18 -25.63 16.77
C ARG A 217 27.16 -24.74 17.43
N TYR A 218 27.61 -23.64 17.99
CA TYR A 218 26.76 -22.70 18.72
C TYR A 218 26.68 -21.38 17.99
N THR A 219 25.48 -20.90 17.77
CA THR A 219 25.23 -19.58 17.16
C THR A 219 24.32 -18.78 18.07
N VAL A 220 24.64 -17.50 18.29
CA VAL A 220 23.79 -16.56 19.01
C VAL A 220 23.71 -15.27 18.20
N THR A 221 22.50 -14.76 18.02
CA THR A 221 22.26 -13.47 17.39
C THR A 221 21.45 -12.59 18.33
N GLY A 222 21.95 -11.39 18.58
CA GLY A 222 21.22 -10.33 19.23
C GLY A 222 20.96 -9.20 18.23
N THR A 223 19.72 -8.67 18.17
CA THR A 223 19.39 -7.50 17.37
C THR A 223 18.60 -6.52 18.22
N PHE A 224 18.92 -5.25 18.08
CA PHE A 224 18.15 -4.16 18.64
C PHE A 224 17.83 -3.15 17.55
N ARG A 225 16.55 -2.85 17.37
CA ARG A 225 16.08 -1.83 16.44
C ARG A 225 15.18 -0.85 17.17
N THR A 226 15.33 0.41 16.86
CA THR A 226 14.38 1.45 17.28
C THR A 226 13.98 2.28 16.08
N ASP A 227 12.69 2.52 15.94
CA ASP A 227 12.09 3.24 14.81
C ASP A 227 11.24 4.40 15.33
N GLY A 228 11.47 5.59 14.79
CA GLY A 228 10.67 6.77 15.05
C GLY A 228 9.84 7.15 13.83
N SER A 229 8.51 7.13 13.95
CA SER A 229 7.57 7.43 12.88
C SER A 229 6.81 8.72 13.13
N SER A 230 6.68 9.57 12.11
CA SER A 230 5.90 10.81 12.16
C SER A 230 4.37 10.58 12.14
N ARG A 231 3.91 9.34 11.97
CA ARG A 231 2.49 8.98 11.97
C ARG A 231 1.89 8.94 13.38
N PHE A 232 2.74 8.68 14.37
CA PHE A 232 2.34 8.52 15.77
C PHE A 232 2.30 9.83 16.56
N GLY A 233 1.63 9.79 17.68
CA GLY A 233 1.55 10.87 18.64
C GLY A 233 2.94 11.30 19.14
N VAL A 234 3.05 12.54 19.62
CA VAL A 234 4.34 13.12 20.02
C VAL A 234 5.03 12.31 21.12
N ASN A 235 4.26 11.64 21.98
CA ASN A 235 4.77 10.87 23.13
C ASN A 235 5.24 9.45 22.72
N ASN A 236 4.65 8.87 21.67
CA ASN A 236 4.86 7.46 21.29
C ASN A 236 5.43 7.27 19.88
N ARG A 237 6.18 8.24 19.38
CA ARG A 237 6.80 8.15 18.05
C ARG A 237 7.81 7.02 17.94
N TRP A 238 8.50 6.68 19.03
CA TRP A 238 9.57 5.71 19.04
C TRP A 238 9.12 4.35 19.52
N GLY A 239 9.34 3.34 18.68
CA GLY A 239 9.18 1.93 19.02
C GLY A 239 10.54 1.26 19.25
N TYR A 240 10.58 0.23 20.12
CA TYR A 240 11.78 -0.52 20.46
C TYR A 240 11.56 -2.00 20.21
N PHE A 241 12.41 -2.58 19.38
CA PHE A 241 12.23 -3.93 18.82
C PHE A 241 13.48 -4.80 19.06
N PRO A 242 13.68 -5.29 20.28
CA PRO A 242 14.74 -6.24 20.58
C PRO A 242 14.41 -7.63 20.04
N SER A 243 15.44 -8.38 19.64
CA SER A 243 15.33 -9.79 19.34
C SER A 243 16.61 -10.56 19.71
N VAL A 244 16.45 -11.81 20.06
CA VAL A 244 17.52 -12.74 20.35
C VAL A 244 17.22 -14.10 19.73
N SER A 245 18.23 -14.75 19.19
CA SER A 245 18.13 -16.13 18.74
C SER A 245 19.38 -16.94 19.12
N ALA A 246 19.18 -18.22 19.35
CA ALA A 246 20.25 -19.19 19.59
C ALA A 246 20.03 -20.41 18.73
N GLY A 247 21.14 -21.00 18.27
CA GLY A 247 21.13 -22.25 17.51
C GLY A 247 22.25 -23.17 17.99
N TRP A 248 21.93 -24.44 18.05
CA TRP A 248 22.87 -25.49 18.41
C TRP A 248 22.84 -26.60 17.36
N THR A 249 23.98 -26.78 16.67
CA THR A 249 24.18 -27.85 15.71
C THR A 249 24.75 -29.08 16.44
N ILE A 250 23.85 -29.92 16.91
CA ILE A 250 24.15 -31.08 17.75
C ILE A 250 25.02 -32.08 17.00
N SER A 251 24.77 -32.25 15.69
CA SER A 251 25.55 -33.15 14.84
C SER A 251 27.05 -32.80 14.74
N ASN A 252 27.42 -31.56 15.05
CA ASN A 252 28.82 -31.12 15.05
C ASN A 252 29.52 -31.36 16.41
N GLU A 253 28.81 -31.88 17.39
CA GLU A 253 29.43 -32.22 18.68
C GLU A 253 30.40 -33.42 18.56
N PRO A 254 31.55 -33.38 19.24
CA PRO A 254 32.56 -34.42 19.12
C PRO A 254 32.05 -35.85 19.40
N PHE A 255 31.06 -35.99 20.29
CA PHE A 255 30.48 -37.27 20.67
C PHE A 255 29.45 -37.81 19.65
N LEU A 256 28.99 -36.99 18.70
CA LEU A 256 28.02 -37.39 17.67
C LEU A 256 28.57 -37.24 16.25
N LYS A 257 29.63 -36.46 16.06
CA LYS A 257 30.17 -36.12 14.75
C LYS A 257 30.48 -37.35 13.92
N ASP A 258 31.24 -38.31 14.48
CA ASP A 258 31.63 -39.53 13.77
C ASP A 258 30.44 -40.46 13.49
N ALA A 259 29.43 -40.47 14.36
CA ALA A 259 28.23 -41.29 14.19
C ALA A 259 27.23 -40.71 13.14
N LEU A 260 27.21 -39.39 12.95
CA LEU A 260 26.24 -38.71 12.11
C LEU A 260 26.84 -38.08 10.85
N GLU A 261 28.18 -38.11 10.65
CA GLU A 261 28.87 -37.37 9.59
C GLU A 261 28.31 -37.61 8.19
N ASN A 262 27.86 -38.82 7.89
CA ASN A 262 27.32 -39.20 6.58
C ASN A 262 25.81 -39.48 6.60
N ILE A 263 25.15 -39.36 7.77
CA ILE A 263 23.78 -39.81 7.95
C ILE A 263 22.82 -38.64 8.17
N ALA A 264 23.18 -37.73 9.07
CA ALA A 264 22.25 -36.67 9.45
C ALA A 264 22.95 -35.40 9.94
N THR A 265 22.31 -34.26 9.65
CA THR A 265 22.55 -32.98 10.33
C THR A 265 21.40 -32.75 11.29
N VAL A 266 21.68 -32.41 12.54
CA VAL A 266 20.67 -32.10 13.57
C VAL A 266 20.98 -30.75 14.16
N ARG A 267 20.02 -29.79 14.02
CA ARG A 267 20.14 -28.46 14.58
C ARG A 267 18.86 -28.09 15.31
N ILE A 268 19.01 -27.61 16.54
CA ILE A 268 17.92 -26.96 17.31
C ILE A 268 18.15 -25.47 17.29
N ARG A 269 17.07 -24.71 17.19
CA ARG A 269 17.09 -23.24 17.25
C ARG A 269 15.92 -22.71 18.03
N ALA A 270 16.15 -21.61 18.73
CA ALA A 270 15.12 -20.86 19.43
C ALA A 270 15.32 -19.38 19.16
N SER A 271 14.22 -18.65 19.08
CA SER A 271 14.24 -17.20 18.94
C SER A 271 13.08 -16.55 19.65
N TRP A 272 13.31 -15.35 20.12
CA TRP A 272 12.33 -14.44 20.67
C TRP A 272 12.59 -13.05 20.12
N GLY A 273 11.53 -12.30 19.86
CA GLY A 273 11.68 -10.93 19.39
C GLY A 273 10.36 -10.17 19.37
N LYS A 274 10.51 -8.85 19.28
CA LYS A 274 9.41 -7.91 19.06
C LYS A 274 9.55 -7.28 17.67
N SER A 275 8.42 -7.10 16.99
CA SER A 275 8.29 -6.29 15.79
C SER A 275 7.19 -5.24 15.97
N GLY A 276 7.30 -4.13 15.25
CA GLY A 276 6.32 -3.06 15.28
C GLY A 276 5.65 -2.86 13.92
N ASN A 277 4.40 -2.43 13.96
CA ASN A 277 3.64 -2.01 12.80
C ASN A 277 3.35 -0.51 12.90
N ASN A 278 3.66 0.25 11.84
CA ASN A 278 3.35 1.68 11.72
C ASN A 278 2.34 1.97 10.60
N ASP A 279 1.62 0.96 10.12
CA ASP A 279 0.69 1.11 9.00
C ASP A 279 -0.66 1.67 9.49
N ILE A 280 -0.60 2.91 9.96
CA ILE A 280 -1.75 3.74 10.27
C ILE A 280 -1.82 4.93 9.30
N GLY A 281 -2.99 5.58 9.25
CA GLY A 281 -3.17 6.77 8.42
C GLY A 281 -2.18 7.90 8.79
N ASN A 282 -1.75 8.68 7.78
CA ASN A 282 -0.98 9.88 8.06
C ASN A 282 -1.85 10.87 8.85
N TYR A 283 -1.26 11.49 9.86
CA TYR A 283 -1.93 12.46 10.74
C TYR A 283 -3.04 11.90 11.63
N SER A 284 -3.14 10.58 11.82
CA SER A 284 -4.18 9.96 12.68
C SER A 284 -4.10 10.41 14.14
N SER A 285 -2.94 10.87 14.60
CA SER A 285 -2.73 11.42 15.94
C SER A 285 -3.18 12.87 16.10
N ILE A 286 -3.65 13.53 15.02
CA ILE A 286 -4.01 14.95 15.00
C ILE A 286 -5.51 15.09 14.73
N ALA A 287 -6.20 15.94 15.51
CA ALA A 287 -7.59 16.25 15.26
C ALA A 287 -7.75 17.01 13.94
N GLY A 288 -8.55 16.47 13.04
CA GLY A 288 -8.94 17.15 11.80
C GLY A 288 -10.12 18.10 12.03
N ILE A 289 -10.33 19.02 11.08
CA ILE A 289 -11.52 19.85 11.01
C ILE A 289 -12.34 19.35 9.83
N SER A 290 -13.61 19.01 10.10
CA SER A 290 -14.59 18.69 9.07
C SER A 290 -15.50 19.89 8.85
N THR A 291 -15.74 20.24 7.59
CA THR A 291 -16.70 21.25 7.19
C THR A 291 -18.04 20.59 6.85
N GLY A 292 -19.12 21.30 7.04
CA GLY A 292 -20.46 20.86 6.70
C GLY A 292 -21.38 22.06 6.49
N SER A 293 -22.65 21.83 6.28
CA SER A 293 -23.68 22.86 6.25
C SER A 293 -24.73 22.60 7.31
N TYR A 294 -25.26 23.67 7.88
CA TYR A 294 -26.37 23.63 8.83
C TYR A 294 -27.44 24.60 8.35
N ALA A 295 -28.69 24.19 8.41
CA ALA A 295 -29.80 25.03 8.01
C ALA A 295 -30.33 25.83 9.21
N PHE A 296 -30.28 27.16 9.13
CA PHE A 296 -31.01 28.08 10.01
C PHE A 296 -32.27 28.56 9.27
N GLY A 297 -33.39 27.91 9.54
CA GLY A 297 -34.62 28.11 8.78
C GLY A 297 -34.43 27.68 7.32
N THR A 298 -34.51 28.59 6.37
CA THR A 298 -34.33 28.38 4.93
C THR A 298 -32.90 28.67 4.45
N THR A 299 -32.00 29.12 5.34
CA THR A 299 -30.63 29.52 4.98
C THR A 299 -29.65 28.48 5.35
N ALA A 300 -28.88 27.97 4.37
CA ALA A 300 -27.75 27.06 4.61
C ALA A 300 -26.51 27.88 4.98
N VAL A 301 -25.89 27.53 6.11
CA VAL A 301 -24.66 28.16 6.63
C VAL A 301 -23.54 27.11 6.71
N SER A 302 -22.35 27.46 6.24
CA SER A 302 -21.19 26.64 6.41
C SER A 302 -20.81 26.49 7.87
N THR A 303 -20.55 25.28 8.29
CA THR A 303 -20.13 24.95 9.67
C THR A 303 -18.78 24.25 9.66
N SER A 304 -18.04 24.42 10.74
CA SER A 304 -16.82 23.67 11.01
C SER A 304 -16.96 22.93 12.34
N ARG A 305 -16.57 21.67 12.37
CA ARG A 305 -16.56 20.85 13.58
C ARG A 305 -15.28 20.03 13.66
N LEU A 306 -14.94 19.55 14.84
CA LEU A 306 -13.88 18.56 14.97
C LEU A 306 -14.25 17.31 14.16
N GLY A 307 -13.37 16.90 13.26
CA GLY A 307 -13.53 15.72 12.40
C GLY A 307 -13.09 14.41 13.09
N GLY A 308 -12.48 14.50 14.28
CA GLY A 308 -12.02 13.40 15.09
C GLY A 308 -11.32 13.91 16.35
N PHE A 309 -10.97 13.02 17.25
CA PHE A 309 -10.18 13.35 18.43
C PHE A 309 -8.69 13.21 18.13
N ALA A 310 -7.88 14.12 18.65
CA ALA A 310 -6.44 13.95 18.67
C ALA A 310 -6.07 12.90 19.72
N ASP A 311 -5.16 12.00 19.36
CA ASP A 311 -4.59 11.05 20.31
C ASP A 311 -3.07 11.17 20.30
N SER A 312 -2.55 11.87 21.31
CA SER A 312 -1.10 12.04 21.51
C SER A 312 -0.40 10.76 21.94
N GLU A 313 -1.18 9.79 22.45
CA GLU A 313 -0.69 8.49 22.94
C GLU A 313 -0.79 7.40 21.86
N LEU A 314 -1.32 7.72 20.67
CA LEU A 314 -1.35 6.79 19.55
C LEU A 314 0.07 6.33 19.21
N GLY A 315 0.32 5.03 19.33
CA GLY A 315 1.64 4.43 19.25
C GLY A 315 1.73 3.21 18.35
N TRP A 316 2.80 2.47 18.52
CA TRP A 316 3.11 1.29 17.75
C TRP A 316 2.27 0.10 18.19
N GLU A 317 1.58 -0.53 17.27
CA GLU A 317 1.14 -1.91 17.44
C GLU A 317 2.38 -2.81 17.49
N THR A 318 2.52 -3.64 18.51
CA THR A 318 3.68 -4.50 18.69
C THR A 318 3.30 -5.97 18.67
N THR A 319 4.08 -6.76 17.94
CA THR A 319 3.94 -8.21 17.91
C THR A 319 5.16 -8.85 18.57
N THR A 320 4.92 -9.64 19.63
CA THR A 320 5.94 -10.45 20.29
C THR A 320 5.83 -11.89 19.80
N GLN A 321 6.94 -12.43 19.29
CA GLN A 321 6.99 -13.80 18.77
C GLN A 321 8.07 -14.61 19.43
N THR A 322 7.72 -15.85 19.80
CA THR A 322 8.66 -16.90 20.23
C THR A 322 8.61 -18.04 19.21
N ASN A 323 9.76 -18.52 18.81
CA ASN A 323 9.89 -19.62 17.84
C ASN A 323 10.88 -20.65 18.34
N ILE A 324 10.56 -21.96 18.21
CA ILE A 324 11.44 -23.09 18.42
C ILE A 324 11.45 -23.93 17.14
N GLY A 325 12.63 -24.25 16.65
CA GLY A 325 12.81 -25.00 15.40
C GLY A 325 13.75 -26.18 15.55
N LEU A 326 13.48 -27.22 14.78
CA LEU A 326 14.30 -28.40 14.60
C LEU A 326 14.56 -28.58 13.11
N ASP A 327 15.85 -28.58 12.73
CA ASP A 327 16.27 -28.81 11.37
C ASP A 327 17.01 -30.16 11.33
N LEU A 328 16.55 -31.07 10.48
CA LEU A 328 17.11 -32.41 10.26
C LEU A 328 17.48 -32.54 8.79
N GLY A 329 18.74 -32.93 8.51
CA GLY A 329 19.20 -33.25 7.18
C GLY A 329 19.69 -34.67 7.13
N PHE A 330 19.22 -35.50 6.20
CA PHE A 330 19.58 -36.89 6.02
C PHE A 330 20.22 -37.13 4.65
N PHE A 331 21.04 -38.17 4.56
CA PHE A 331 21.66 -38.63 3.31
C PHE A 331 22.45 -37.51 2.59
N ASN A 332 23.36 -36.86 3.30
CA ASN A 332 24.11 -35.71 2.82
C ASN A 332 23.17 -34.57 2.32
N SER A 333 22.17 -34.24 3.13
CA SER A 333 21.16 -33.20 2.86
C SER A 333 20.28 -33.43 1.63
N ARG A 334 20.15 -34.69 1.15
CA ARG A 334 19.18 -35.04 0.10
C ARG A 334 17.74 -35.00 0.60
N LEU A 335 17.52 -35.28 1.89
CA LEU A 335 16.24 -35.14 2.56
C LEU A 335 16.40 -34.14 3.70
N ASN A 336 15.66 -33.04 3.67
CA ASN A 336 15.64 -32.05 4.72
C ASN A 336 14.24 -31.97 5.34
N VAL A 337 14.16 -32.07 6.65
CA VAL A 337 12.92 -31.91 7.43
C VAL A 337 13.11 -30.74 8.36
N ILE A 338 12.20 -29.77 8.28
CA ILE A 338 12.18 -28.57 9.12
C ILE A 338 10.86 -28.54 9.88
N ALA A 339 10.93 -28.59 11.20
CA ALA A 339 9.77 -28.44 12.07
C ALA A 339 9.88 -27.13 12.87
N ASN A 340 8.83 -26.34 12.89
CA ASN A 340 8.76 -25.09 13.63
C ASN A 340 7.50 -25.05 14.48
N TYR A 341 7.67 -24.61 15.73
CA TYR A 341 6.59 -24.18 16.60
C TYR A 341 6.77 -22.70 16.87
N TYR A 342 5.73 -21.91 16.71
CA TYR A 342 5.76 -20.50 17.04
C TYR A 342 4.51 -20.08 17.79
N ASN A 343 4.69 -19.09 18.65
CA ASN A 343 3.60 -18.36 19.34
C ASN A 343 3.81 -16.87 19.09
N SER A 344 2.74 -16.19 18.69
CA SER A 344 2.76 -14.77 18.33
C SER A 344 1.59 -14.06 19.00
N ILE A 345 1.88 -12.95 19.67
CA ILE A 345 0.91 -12.13 20.38
C ILE A 345 1.08 -10.68 19.92
N SER A 346 0.02 -10.09 19.39
CA SER A 346 -0.02 -8.67 19.02
C SER A 346 -0.74 -7.89 20.11
N THR A 347 -0.20 -6.73 20.46
CA THR A 347 -0.72 -5.79 21.45
C THR A 347 -0.57 -4.36 20.92
N ASP A 348 -1.54 -3.53 21.25
CA ASP A 348 -1.54 -2.08 21.00
C ASP A 348 -0.88 -1.33 22.17
#